data_899f4bccdbbe29ac9777abc77cb48c2b
#
_entry.id   899f4bccdbbe29ac9777abc77cb48c2b
#
_cell.length_a   1.000
_cell.length_b   1.000
_cell.length_c   1.000
_cell.angle_alpha   90.00
_cell.angle_beta   90.00
_cell.angle_gamma   90.00
#
_symmetry.space_group_name_H-M   'P 1'
#
loop_
_entity.id
_entity.type
_entity.pdbx_description
1 polymer ?
#
loop_
_entity_poly.entity_id
_entity_poly.type
_entity_poly.pdbx_seq_one_letter_code
_entity_poly.pdbx_strand_id
1 'polypeptide(L)'
;WREGPRAAGLEDDGADAFDVLMRLVVATGHKALDVRCPHCPGLGEDEVVLIEAVRAAQAHPAAADAHLSAWLPPAAVRAARPFLAQFAAAMAARELWLPARLPREGAGSAVATAPHGRCLH
;
A
#
# COMPACT_ATOMS: atom_id res chain seq x y z
N TRP A 1 -9.24 -7.42 -5.34
CA TRP A 1 -7.87 -7.01 -4.94
C TRP A 1 -6.83 -8.10 -5.14
N ARG A 2 -7.23 -9.33 -5.51
CA ARG A 2 -6.25 -10.41 -5.69
C ARG A 2 -5.48 -10.32 -7.00
N GLU A 3 -6.04 -9.67 -7.99
CA GLU A 3 -5.47 -9.73 -9.34
C GLU A 3 -4.13 -9.05 -9.48
N GLY A 4 -3.96 -7.91 -8.85
CA GLY A 4 -2.68 -7.19 -8.86
C GLY A 4 -1.54 -8.03 -8.28
N PRO A 5 -1.69 -8.54 -7.05
CA PRO A 5 -0.68 -9.41 -6.47
C PRO A 5 -0.39 -10.66 -7.28
N ARG A 6 -1.42 -11.28 -7.85
CA ARG A 6 -1.21 -12.45 -8.71
C ARG A 6 -0.44 -12.09 -9.97
N ALA A 7 -0.76 -10.96 -10.57
CA ALA A 7 -0.04 -10.50 -11.76
C ALA A 7 1.42 -10.20 -11.44
N ALA A 8 1.73 -9.84 -10.20
CA ALA A 8 3.09 -9.62 -9.75
C ALA A 8 3.81 -10.92 -9.36
N GLY A 9 3.15 -12.05 -9.47
CA GLY A 9 3.77 -13.35 -9.19
C GLY A 9 3.59 -13.87 -7.78
N LEU A 10 2.74 -13.24 -6.97
CA LEU A 10 2.48 -13.74 -5.64
C LEU A 10 1.59 -14.97 -5.70
N GLU A 11 1.83 -15.89 -4.78
CA GLU A 11 0.99 -17.06 -4.65
C GLU A 11 -0.33 -16.70 -3.99
N ASP A 12 -1.27 -17.62 -4.01
CA ASP A 12 -2.62 -17.38 -3.52
C ASP A 12 -2.68 -16.87 -2.09
N ASP A 13 -1.84 -17.36 -1.20
CA ASP A 13 -1.88 -16.93 0.20
C ASP A 13 -1.55 -15.43 0.32
N GLY A 14 -0.58 -14.96 -0.43
CA GLY A 14 -0.23 -13.54 -0.43
C GLY A 14 -1.32 -12.69 -1.07
N ALA A 15 -1.89 -13.18 -2.17
CA ALA A 15 -2.97 -12.47 -2.85
C ALA A 15 -4.22 -12.40 -1.99
N ASP A 16 -4.54 -13.49 -1.27
CA ASP A 16 -5.70 -13.53 -0.40
C ASP A 16 -5.49 -12.61 0.82
N ALA A 17 -4.29 -12.60 1.38
CA ALA A 17 -3.98 -11.69 2.49
C ALA A 17 -4.17 -10.24 2.08
N PHE A 18 -3.74 -9.87 0.90
CA PHE A 18 -3.92 -8.53 0.39
C PHE A 18 -5.41 -8.21 0.17
N ASP A 19 -6.17 -9.17 -0.36
CA ASP A 19 -7.60 -8.99 -0.58
C ASP A 19 -8.33 -8.75 0.75
N VAL A 20 -8.03 -9.54 1.78
CA VAL A 20 -8.64 -9.36 3.09
C VAL A 20 -8.24 -8.02 3.70
N LEU A 21 -6.97 -7.65 3.59
CA LEU A 21 -6.49 -6.37 4.08
C LEU A 21 -7.25 -5.22 3.44
N MET A 22 -7.37 -5.22 2.12
CA MET A 22 -8.03 -4.12 1.42
C MET A 22 -9.54 -4.08 1.70
N ARG A 23 -10.18 -5.23 1.85
CA ARG A 23 -11.58 -5.26 2.25
C ARG A 23 -11.78 -4.68 3.64
N LEU A 24 -10.87 -4.97 4.56
CA LEU A 24 -10.92 -4.42 5.90
C LEU A 24 -10.73 -2.91 5.87
N VAL A 25 -9.78 -2.43 5.08
CA VAL A 25 -9.53 -0.99 4.94
C VAL A 25 -10.77 -0.29 4.38
N VAL A 26 -11.38 -0.85 3.36
CA VAL A 26 -12.58 -0.24 2.76
C VAL A 26 -13.76 -0.27 3.72
N ALA A 27 -13.92 -1.36 4.48
CA ALA A 27 -15.06 -1.50 5.38
C ALA A 27 -14.95 -0.68 6.65
N THR A 28 -13.74 -0.47 7.17
CA THR A 28 -13.56 0.16 8.46
C THR A 28 -12.76 1.46 8.41
N GLY A 29 -12.27 1.82 7.24
CA GLY A 29 -11.42 3.00 7.11
C GLY A 29 -12.16 4.30 7.38
N HIS A 30 -11.39 5.31 7.77
CA HIS A 30 -11.97 6.61 8.12
C HIS A 30 -12.40 7.39 6.89
N LYS A 31 -11.90 7.08 5.73
CA LYS A 31 -12.17 7.83 4.51
C LYS A 31 -12.03 6.93 3.28
N ALA A 32 -12.51 7.41 2.16
CA ALA A 32 -12.29 6.71 0.91
C ALA A 32 -10.82 6.83 0.50
N LEU A 33 -10.27 5.78 -0.07
CA LEU A 33 -8.89 5.79 -0.48
C LEU A 33 -8.69 6.52 -1.80
N ASP A 34 -7.60 7.26 -1.89
CA ASP A 34 -7.21 7.93 -3.11
C ASP A 34 -6.26 7.02 -3.87
N VAL A 35 -6.78 6.28 -4.81
CA VAL A 35 -5.98 5.35 -5.61
C VAL A 35 -5.89 5.92 -7.03
N ARG A 36 -4.68 6.08 -7.50
CA ARG A 36 -4.44 6.67 -8.80
C ARG A 36 -4.48 5.62 -9.89
N CYS A 37 -4.66 6.08 -11.12
CA CYS A 37 -4.68 5.15 -12.23
C CYS A 37 -3.26 4.66 -12.52
N PRO A 38 -3.12 3.49 -13.14
CA PRO A 38 -1.79 2.93 -13.39
C PRO A 38 -0.85 3.79 -14.24
N HIS A 39 -1.41 4.70 -15.00
CA HIS A 39 -0.58 5.53 -15.87
C HIS A 39 -0.20 6.87 -15.25
N CYS A 40 -0.59 7.12 -14.02
CA CYS A 40 -0.21 8.35 -13.36
C CYS A 40 1.27 8.34 -13.04
N PRO A 41 1.97 9.43 -13.23
CA PRO A 41 3.42 9.46 -13.03
C PRO A 41 3.88 9.40 -11.59
N GLY A 42 3.04 9.69 -10.65
CA GLY A 42 3.42 9.62 -9.25
C GLY A 42 2.41 8.85 -8.44
N LEU A 43 2.71 8.60 -7.19
CA LEU A 43 1.83 7.89 -6.29
C LEU A 43 0.95 8.90 -5.54
N GLY A 44 -0.30 8.54 -5.35
CA GLY A 44 -1.18 9.32 -4.48
C GLY A 44 -0.79 9.11 -3.01
N GLU A 45 -1.30 9.96 -2.12
CA GLU A 45 -0.92 9.87 -0.73
C GLU A 45 -1.32 8.56 -0.08
N ASP A 46 -2.48 8.04 -0.39
CA ASP A 46 -2.91 6.77 0.20
C ASP A 46 -2.13 5.59 -0.36
N GLU A 47 -1.69 5.68 -1.61
CA GLU A 47 -0.83 4.66 -2.17
C GLU A 47 0.53 4.67 -1.48
N VAL A 48 1.06 5.85 -1.15
CA VAL A 48 2.29 5.96 -0.40
C VAL A 48 2.12 5.36 1.00
N VAL A 49 1.00 5.64 1.66
CA VAL A 49 0.73 5.07 2.99
C VAL A 49 0.71 3.55 2.94
N LEU A 50 0.07 2.97 1.94
CA LEU A 50 0.01 1.53 1.79
C LEU A 50 1.41 0.94 1.57
N ILE A 51 2.16 1.53 0.65
CA ILE A 51 3.49 1.02 0.34
C ILE A 51 4.43 1.18 1.54
N GLU A 52 4.33 2.29 2.27
CA GLU A 52 5.13 2.49 3.47
C GLU A 52 4.75 1.48 4.56
N ALA A 53 3.47 1.16 4.69
CA ALA A 53 3.02 0.16 5.64
C ALA A 53 3.59 -1.23 5.29
N VAL A 54 3.54 -1.59 4.00
CA VAL A 54 4.09 -2.87 3.55
C VAL A 54 5.60 -2.89 3.74
N ARG A 55 6.28 -1.81 3.37
CA ARG A 55 7.74 -1.71 3.54
C ARG A 55 8.13 -1.86 5.02
N ALA A 56 7.41 -1.17 5.89
CA ALA A 56 7.66 -1.27 7.32
C ALA A 56 7.45 -2.70 7.83
N ALA A 57 6.39 -3.36 7.34
CA ALA A 57 6.10 -4.73 7.73
C ALA A 57 7.15 -5.72 7.21
N GLN A 58 7.78 -5.44 6.08
CA GLN A 58 8.88 -6.27 5.57
C GLN A 58 10.08 -6.20 6.52
N ALA A 59 10.29 -5.06 7.16
CA ALA A 59 11.37 -4.94 8.13
C ALA A 59 10.95 -5.49 9.50
N HIS A 60 9.77 -5.11 9.96
CA HIS A 60 9.26 -5.56 11.27
C HIS A 60 7.73 -5.36 11.27
N PRO A 61 6.92 -6.42 11.43
CA PRO A 61 5.48 -6.30 11.31
C PRO A 61 4.82 -5.22 12.17
N ALA A 62 5.29 -5.04 13.39
CA ALA A 62 4.69 -4.05 14.27
C ALA A 62 4.97 -2.61 13.83
N ALA A 63 6.00 -2.39 13.03
CA ALA A 63 6.34 -1.04 12.57
C ALA A 63 5.29 -0.48 11.61
N ALA A 64 4.44 -1.32 11.04
CA ALA A 64 3.43 -0.88 10.12
C ALA A 64 2.24 -0.23 10.81
N ASP A 65 2.06 -0.42 12.11
CA ASP A 65 0.88 0.06 12.82
C ASP A 65 0.71 1.58 12.72
N ALA A 66 1.80 2.32 12.76
CA ALA A 66 1.72 3.77 12.66
C ALA A 66 1.15 4.21 11.31
N HIS A 67 1.50 3.51 10.26
CA HIS A 67 0.99 3.83 8.93
C HIS A 67 -0.48 3.44 8.78
N LEU A 68 -0.85 2.27 9.29
CA LEU A 68 -2.25 1.84 9.23
C LEU A 68 -3.16 2.74 10.05
N SER A 69 -2.65 3.35 11.10
CA SER A 69 -3.42 4.25 11.94
C SER A 69 -3.89 5.51 11.21
N ALA A 70 -3.27 5.81 10.07
CA ALA A 70 -3.75 6.91 9.24
C ALA A 70 -5.12 6.61 8.63
N TRP A 71 -5.45 5.33 8.49
CA TRP A 71 -6.70 4.92 7.86
C TRP A 71 -7.69 4.26 8.80
N LEU A 72 -7.20 3.56 9.81
CA LEU A 72 -8.00 2.60 10.56
C LEU A 72 -8.05 2.94 12.04
N PRO A 73 -9.17 2.68 12.70
CA PRO A 73 -9.24 2.78 14.15
C PRO A 73 -8.38 1.67 14.79
N PRO A 74 -8.00 1.82 16.06
CA PRO A 74 -7.06 0.89 16.70
C PRO A 74 -7.44 -0.59 16.64
N ALA A 75 -8.71 -0.90 16.78
CA ALA A 75 -9.14 -2.30 16.71
C ALA A 75 -8.93 -2.87 15.31
N ALA A 76 -9.20 -2.07 14.29
CA ALA A 76 -9.00 -2.50 12.90
C ALA A 76 -7.53 -2.59 12.55
N VAL A 77 -6.67 -1.75 13.12
CA VAL A 77 -5.23 -1.87 12.94
C VAL A 77 -4.76 -3.23 13.46
N ARG A 78 -5.23 -3.62 14.64
CA ARG A 78 -4.87 -4.93 15.19
C ARG A 78 -5.36 -6.07 14.31
N ALA A 79 -6.56 -5.95 13.76
CA ALA A 79 -7.13 -6.97 12.89
C ALA A 79 -6.39 -7.04 11.54
N ALA A 80 -5.91 -5.91 11.04
CA ALA A 80 -5.23 -5.85 9.75
C ALA A 80 -3.79 -6.37 9.81
N ARG A 81 -3.16 -6.26 10.96
CA ARG A 81 -1.73 -6.58 11.11
C ARG A 81 -1.32 -7.94 10.55
N PRO A 82 -2.00 -9.05 10.88
CA PRO A 82 -1.56 -10.35 10.37
C PRO A 82 -1.66 -10.45 8.85
N PHE A 83 -2.64 -9.82 8.25
CA PHE A 83 -2.80 -9.87 6.79
C PHE A 83 -1.73 -9.02 6.09
N LEU A 84 -1.43 -7.86 6.65
CA LEU A 84 -0.34 -7.04 6.12
C LEU A 84 0.99 -7.76 6.26
N ALA A 85 1.24 -8.40 7.40
CA ALA A 85 2.48 -9.14 7.62
C ALA A 85 2.60 -10.31 6.64
N GLN A 86 1.52 -11.01 6.39
CA GLN A 86 1.50 -12.12 5.46
C GLN A 86 1.75 -11.65 4.02
N PHE A 87 1.12 -10.55 3.63
CA PHE A 87 1.33 -9.99 2.31
C PHE A 87 2.77 -9.50 2.15
N ALA A 88 3.30 -8.80 3.14
CA ALA A 88 4.67 -8.31 3.12
C ALA A 88 5.68 -9.46 3.02
N ALA A 89 5.44 -10.54 3.74
CA ALA A 89 6.28 -11.73 3.70
C ALA A 89 6.20 -12.43 2.34
N ALA A 90 5.00 -12.48 1.75
CA ALA A 90 4.83 -13.06 0.43
C ALA A 90 5.59 -12.29 -0.64
N MET A 91 5.59 -10.96 -0.55
CA MET A 91 6.38 -10.12 -1.46
C MET A 91 7.86 -10.37 -1.25
N ALA A 92 8.33 -10.40 -0.02
CA ALA A 92 9.73 -10.64 0.28
C ALA A 92 10.20 -12.01 -0.21
N ALA A 93 9.33 -13.02 -0.12
CA ALA A 93 9.65 -14.36 -0.62
C ALA A 93 9.84 -14.38 -2.13
N ARG A 94 9.30 -13.41 -2.83
CA ARG A 94 9.52 -13.25 -4.28
C ARG A 94 10.57 -12.18 -4.55
N GLU A 95 11.32 -11.80 -3.54
CA GLU A 95 12.34 -10.77 -3.63
C GLU A 95 11.81 -9.42 -4.07
N LEU A 96 10.55 -9.15 -3.76
CA LEU A 96 9.94 -7.86 -4.06
C LEU A 96 10.04 -6.98 -2.81
N TRP A 97 11.22 -6.42 -2.61
CA TRP A 97 11.47 -5.54 -1.48
C TRP A 97 11.15 -4.09 -1.88
N LEU A 98 10.44 -3.40 -1.02
CA LEU A 98 10.06 -2.03 -1.33
C LEU A 98 11.16 -1.05 -0.88
N PRO A 99 11.43 -0.03 -1.70
CA PRO A 99 12.51 0.89 -1.39
C PRO A 99 12.15 1.82 -0.23
N ALA A 100 13.18 2.34 0.44
CA ALA A 100 12.97 3.25 1.55
C ALA A 100 12.45 4.60 1.10
N ARG A 101 12.70 4.98 -0.16
CA ARG A 101 12.18 6.23 -0.67
C ARG A 101 11.28 5.98 -1.82
N LEU A 102 10.13 6.62 -1.83
CA LEU A 102 9.13 6.45 -2.87
C LEU A 102 8.88 7.78 -3.58
N PRO A 103 8.63 7.75 -4.88
CA PRO A 103 8.27 8.96 -5.60
C PRO A 103 6.88 9.41 -5.16
N ARG A 104 6.77 10.62 -4.68
CA ARG A 104 5.48 11.15 -4.27
C ARG A 104 5.00 12.18 -5.25
N GLU A 105 3.70 12.23 -5.45
CA GLU A 105 3.14 13.22 -6.30
C GLU A 105 3.47 14.58 -5.75
N GLY A 106 4.02 15.41 -6.58
CA GLY A 106 4.38 16.73 -6.15
C GLY A 106 5.66 16.86 -5.40
N ALA A 107 6.28 15.78 -5.05
CA ALA A 107 7.39 15.87 -4.20
C ALA A 107 8.56 16.27 -4.93
N GLY A 108 9.25 17.06 -4.54
CA GLY A 108 10.40 17.39 -5.04
C GLY A 108 10.41 17.89 -6.29
N SER A 109 9.78 18.06 -6.66
CA SER A 109 9.69 18.22 -7.80
C SER A 109 10.07 19.23 -8.47
N ALA A 110 10.96 19.35 -8.33
CA ALA A 110 11.44 20.22 -8.97
C ALA A 110 11.02 20.11 -10.24
N VAL A 111 10.99 19.20 -10.69
CA VAL A 111 10.71 19.00 -11.88
C VAL A 111 9.49 19.11 -12.22
N ALA A 112 8.90 19.26 -11.71
CA ALA A 112 7.68 19.17 -11.96
C ALA A 112 7.15 19.75 -12.94
N THR A 113 7.26 20.03 -13.41
CA THR A 113 6.81 20.52 -14.45
C THR A 113 5.67 20.05 -15.03
N ALA A 114 5.44 19.13 -15.08
CA ALA A 114 4.45 18.62 -15.76
C ALA A 114 3.26 18.74 -15.14
N PRO A 115 2.63 19.53 -15.28
CA PRO A 115 1.48 19.72 -14.62
C PRO A 115 0.55 18.70 -14.91
N HIS A 116 0.61 18.13 -15.89
CA HIS A 116 -0.40 17.31 -16.19
C HIS A 116 -0.20 16.09 -15.64
N GLY A 117 0.51 15.90 -14.91
CA GLY A 117 0.66 14.66 -14.44
C GLY A 117 -0.53 14.16 -13.74
N ARG A 118 -1.59 14.76 -13.62
CA ARG A 118 -2.64 14.27 -12.96
C ARG A 118 -3.49 13.41 -13.73
N CYS A 119 -3.82 12.28 -13.30
CA CYS A 119 -4.79 11.43 -13.92
C CYS A 119 -6.13 11.79 -13.38
N LEU A 120 -7.05 11.96 -14.23
CA LEU A 120 -8.40 12.25 -13.80
C LEU A 120 -9.17 10.98 -13.94
N HIS A 121 -9.81 10.57 -12.96
CA HIS A 121 -10.59 9.35 -13.07
C HIS A 121 -12.06 9.62 -13.11
#